data_0efd799f0088dfe3395b54280bace1aa
#
_entry.id   0efd799f0088dfe3395b54280bace1aa
#
_cell.length_a   1.000
_cell.length_b   1.000
_cell.length_c   1.000
_cell.angle_alpha   90.00
_cell.angle_beta   90.00
_cell.angle_gamma   90.00
#
_symmetry.space_group_name_H-M   'P 1'
#
loop_
_entity.id
_entity.type
_entity.pdbx_description
1 polymer ?
#
loop_
_entity_poly.entity_id
_entity_poly.type
_entity_poly.pdbx_seq_one_letter_code
_entity_poly.pdbx_strand_id
1 'polypeptide(L)'
;MKKIPTLYKREFSGHKITGIHDEITPGCEAALTDESIATLKLDGACCAIINGEFYKRFDAKPGRAVPEGAIPCDEPDPITGHWPHWVKVTTDNPADKWFVEARNNSRDDLPDATYEAIGPHFQKNPYGLDKDVLVRHGTISIDIPEPSFEGIRRGLELVAMEGIVFWHEGAPLCKIKRTDFGFKWPVTQSELNAEFGANNPDPCELVRRTATMYSRHELPTDMTKMFEAEYEAAKEETQA
;
A
#
# COMPACT_ATOMS: atom_id res chain seq x y z
N MET A 1 -3.28 7.05 9.58
CA MET A 1 -3.99 5.82 9.17
C MET A 1 -3.83 4.79 10.28
N LYS A 2 -4.94 4.28 10.77
CA LYS A 2 -5.02 3.18 11.74
C LYS A 2 -4.22 1.96 11.29
N LYS A 3 -3.67 1.20 12.23
CA LYS A 3 -3.07 -0.10 11.93
C LYS A 3 -4.19 -1.10 11.61
N ILE A 4 -4.28 -1.54 10.35
CA ILE A 4 -5.28 -2.53 9.92
C ILE A 4 -4.82 -3.95 10.27
N PRO A 5 -5.74 -4.85 10.66
CA PRO A 5 -5.45 -6.25 10.99
C PRO A 5 -4.99 -7.04 9.76
N THR A 6 -4.50 -8.26 10.00
CA THR A 6 -4.29 -9.26 8.94
C THR A 6 -5.61 -9.98 8.70
N LEU A 7 -5.92 -10.28 7.44
CA LEU A 7 -7.15 -10.98 7.04
C LEU A 7 -7.35 -12.29 7.79
N TYR A 8 -6.29 -13.07 7.89
CA TYR A 8 -6.29 -14.34 8.60
C TYR A 8 -5.49 -14.28 9.89
N LYS A 9 -5.84 -15.13 10.85
CA LYS A 9 -5.13 -15.25 12.12
C LYS A 9 -3.71 -15.74 11.91
N ARG A 10 -2.75 -15.05 12.55
CA ARG A 10 -1.34 -15.39 12.54
C ARG A 10 -0.98 -16.26 13.73
N GLU A 11 -0.08 -17.21 13.51
CA GLU A 11 0.61 -17.94 14.55
C GLU A 11 1.91 -17.25 14.94
N PHE A 12 2.24 -17.24 16.22
CA PHE A 12 3.42 -16.60 16.76
C PHE A 12 4.24 -17.54 17.63
N SER A 13 5.56 -17.46 17.50
CA SER A 13 6.52 -17.97 18.46
C SER A 13 7.29 -16.78 19.04
N GLY A 14 6.94 -16.34 20.23
CA GLY A 14 7.39 -15.08 20.80
C GLY A 14 6.89 -13.89 19.95
N HIS A 15 7.83 -13.13 19.38
CA HIS A 15 7.51 -11.98 18.51
C HIS A 15 7.58 -12.32 17.01
N LYS A 16 7.93 -13.57 16.66
CA LYS A 16 8.08 -14.01 15.28
C LYS A 16 6.80 -14.67 14.78
N ILE A 17 6.33 -14.27 13.60
CA ILE A 17 5.25 -14.95 12.88
C ILE A 17 5.82 -16.29 12.38
N THR A 18 5.18 -17.39 12.73
CA THR A 18 5.57 -18.76 12.35
C THR A 18 4.64 -19.38 11.33
N GLY A 19 3.44 -18.81 11.17
CA GLY A 19 2.46 -19.29 10.22
C GLY A 19 1.21 -18.43 10.20
N ILE A 20 0.26 -18.88 9.40
CA ILE A 20 -1.05 -18.27 9.23
C ILE A 20 -2.10 -19.39 9.15
N HIS A 21 -3.24 -19.21 9.80
CA HIS A 21 -4.33 -20.19 9.83
C HIS A 21 -5.42 -19.80 8.83
N ASP A 22 -6.13 -20.79 8.30
CA ASP A 22 -7.36 -20.59 7.53
C ASP A 22 -8.52 -20.26 8.48
N GLU A 23 -8.37 -19.12 9.16
CA GLU A 23 -9.38 -18.57 10.06
C GLU A 23 -9.37 -17.05 9.93
N ILE A 24 -10.49 -16.48 9.49
CA ILE A 24 -10.62 -15.03 9.30
C ILE A 24 -10.50 -14.33 10.66
N THR A 25 -9.72 -13.25 10.68
CA THR A 25 -9.61 -12.38 11.86
C THR A 25 -10.97 -11.69 12.10
N PRO A 26 -11.51 -11.73 13.33
CA PRO A 26 -12.78 -11.09 13.65
C PRO A 26 -12.85 -9.63 13.18
N GLY A 27 -13.93 -9.29 12.47
CA GLY A 27 -14.14 -7.99 11.85
C GLY A 27 -13.54 -7.84 10.44
N CYS A 28 -12.97 -8.91 9.86
CA CYS A 28 -12.47 -8.92 8.48
C CYS A 28 -13.36 -9.73 7.52
N GLU A 29 -14.52 -10.20 7.95
CA GLU A 29 -15.39 -11.12 7.21
C GLU A 29 -15.83 -10.54 5.86
N ALA A 30 -16.10 -9.25 5.80
CA ALA A 30 -16.50 -8.57 4.57
C ALA A 30 -15.41 -8.55 3.48
N ALA A 31 -14.14 -8.79 3.85
CA ALA A 31 -13.02 -8.75 2.90
C ALA A 31 -13.17 -9.73 1.72
N LEU A 32 -13.86 -10.84 1.93
CA LEU A 32 -14.04 -11.91 0.93
C LEU A 32 -15.42 -11.88 0.27
N THR A 33 -16.15 -10.78 0.41
CA THR A 33 -17.45 -10.57 -0.25
C THR A 33 -17.35 -9.57 -1.39
N ASP A 34 -18.37 -9.51 -2.25
CA ASP A 34 -18.47 -8.56 -3.36
C ASP A 34 -18.60 -7.09 -2.89
N GLU A 35 -18.79 -6.86 -1.60
CA GLU A 35 -18.87 -5.52 -1.00
C GLU A 35 -17.48 -4.89 -0.77
N SER A 36 -16.43 -5.66 -0.94
CA SER A 36 -15.05 -5.22 -0.71
C SER A 36 -14.25 -5.11 -2.01
N ILE A 37 -13.36 -4.14 -2.04
CA ILE A 37 -12.41 -3.94 -3.14
C ILE A 37 -11.03 -4.39 -2.67
N ALA A 38 -10.40 -5.29 -3.43
CA ALA A 38 -9.02 -5.67 -3.22
C ALA A 38 -8.08 -4.75 -4.00
N THR A 39 -7.02 -4.28 -3.34
CA THR A 39 -6.01 -3.43 -3.96
C THR A 39 -4.60 -3.92 -3.69
N LEU A 40 -3.66 -3.60 -4.57
CA LEU A 40 -2.24 -3.87 -4.33
C LEU A 40 -1.79 -3.18 -3.04
N LYS A 41 -1.15 -3.94 -2.16
CA LYS A 41 -0.40 -3.37 -1.06
C LYS A 41 0.95 -2.88 -1.56
N LEU A 42 1.12 -1.57 -1.61
CA LEU A 42 2.39 -0.96 -1.96
C LEU A 42 3.40 -1.12 -0.81
N ASP A 43 4.66 -1.39 -1.16
CA ASP A 43 5.78 -1.50 -0.24
C ASP A 43 6.67 -0.26 -0.34
N GLY A 44 6.49 0.64 0.60
CA GLY A 44 7.17 1.92 0.68
C GLY A 44 7.15 2.48 2.10
N ALA A 45 6.87 3.77 2.22
CA ALA A 45 6.71 4.44 3.49
C ALA A 45 5.37 5.20 3.54
N CYS A 46 4.54 4.82 4.50
CA CYS A 46 3.22 5.42 4.69
C CYS A 46 3.32 6.92 5.05
N CYS A 47 2.58 7.74 4.34
CA CYS A 47 2.49 9.18 4.54
C CYS A 47 1.05 9.68 4.30
N ALA A 48 0.80 10.97 4.52
CA ALA A 48 -0.50 11.58 4.33
C ALA A 48 -0.38 13.05 3.94
N ILE A 49 -1.37 13.53 3.21
CA ILE A 49 -1.68 14.96 3.10
C ILE A 49 -2.93 15.20 3.95
N ILE A 50 -2.86 16.15 4.88
CA ILE A 50 -3.92 16.48 5.83
C ILE A 50 -4.02 18.00 5.88
N ASN A 51 -5.17 18.56 5.49
CA ASN A 51 -5.37 20.01 5.36
C ASN A 51 -4.30 20.69 4.48
N GLY A 52 -3.92 20.02 3.39
CA GLY A 52 -2.87 20.49 2.47
C GLY A 52 -1.43 20.35 2.96
N GLU A 53 -1.22 19.91 4.20
CA GLU A 53 0.11 19.72 4.80
C GLU A 53 0.57 18.27 4.70
N PHE A 54 1.89 18.06 4.51
CA PHE A 54 2.45 16.74 4.28
C PHE A 54 3.05 16.13 5.55
N TYR A 55 2.69 14.88 5.82
CA TYR A 55 3.06 14.11 7.01
C TYR A 55 3.62 12.75 6.65
N LYS A 56 4.61 12.27 7.41
CA LYS A 56 5.06 10.88 7.43
C LYS A 56 4.49 10.13 8.63
N ARG A 57 4.29 8.83 8.50
CA ARG A 57 3.90 7.98 9.61
C ARG A 57 5.09 7.71 10.54
N PHE A 58 4.86 7.83 11.82
CA PHE A 58 5.78 7.49 12.88
C PHE A 58 5.10 6.52 13.86
N ASP A 59 5.63 5.32 14.00
CA ASP A 59 5.12 4.33 14.95
C ASP A 59 5.91 4.47 16.27
N ALA A 60 5.33 5.15 17.24
CA ALA A 60 5.90 5.22 18.58
C ALA A 60 5.88 3.83 19.21
N LYS A 61 7.05 3.40 19.70
CA LYS A 61 7.21 2.16 20.46
C LYS A 61 7.17 2.47 21.95
N PRO A 62 6.79 1.52 22.82
CA PRO A 62 6.87 1.71 24.26
C PRO A 62 8.25 2.23 24.69
N GLY A 63 8.27 3.29 25.50
CA GLY A 63 9.50 3.94 25.99
C GLY A 63 10.18 4.91 25.02
N ARG A 64 9.64 5.12 23.80
CA ARG A 64 10.09 6.18 22.89
C ARG A 64 9.20 7.41 22.99
N ALA A 65 9.83 8.58 23.07
CA ALA A 65 9.12 9.85 23.04
C ALA A 65 8.42 10.03 21.68
N VAL A 66 7.19 10.50 21.73
CA VAL A 66 6.45 10.96 20.55
C VAL A 66 7.01 12.33 20.16
N PRO A 67 7.33 12.58 18.89
CA PRO A 67 7.79 13.90 18.43
C PRO A 67 6.78 15.00 18.78
N GLU A 68 7.29 16.18 19.12
CA GLU A 68 6.45 17.35 19.39
C GLU A 68 5.59 17.70 18.16
N GLY A 69 4.32 18.03 18.39
CA GLY A 69 3.36 18.35 17.33
C GLY A 69 2.87 17.15 16.52
N ALA A 70 3.25 15.92 16.89
CA ALA A 70 2.74 14.72 16.22
C ALA A 70 1.26 14.51 16.50
N ILE A 71 0.50 14.13 15.47
CA ILE A 71 -0.94 13.89 15.51
C ILE A 71 -1.17 12.38 15.63
N PRO A 72 -1.83 11.88 16.68
CA PRO A 72 -2.11 10.44 16.78
C PRO A 72 -3.05 9.99 15.64
N CYS A 73 -2.72 8.86 15.03
CA CYS A 73 -3.55 8.25 13.98
C CYS A 73 -4.72 7.45 14.55
N ASP A 74 -4.57 6.93 15.76
CA ASP A 74 -5.51 6.07 16.48
C ASP A 74 -5.03 5.91 17.94
N GLU A 75 -5.77 5.17 18.75
CA GLU A 75 -5.33 4.74 20.07
C GLU A 75 -4.12 3.78 19.99
N PRO A 76 -3.32 3.66 21.04
CA PRO A 76 -2.22 2.68 21.11
C PRO A 76 -2.75 1.24 20.92
N ASP A 77 -1.99 0.43 20.19
CA ASP A 77 -2.28 -1.01 20.08
C ASP A 77 -2.23 -1.65 21.49
N PRO A 78 -3.33 -2.23 21.99
CA PRO A 78 -3.42 -2.69 23.38
C PRO A 78 -2.50 -3.87 23.69
N ILE A 79 -2.02 -4.59 22.69
CA ILE A 79 -1.16 -5.76 22.86
C ILE A 79 0.31 -5.37 22.75
N THR A 80 0.66 -4.58 21.73
CA THR A 80 2.06 -4.26 21.44
C THR A 80 2.49 -2.90 21.95
N GLY A 81 1.55 -2.04 22.36
CA GLY A 81 1.80 -0.66 22.78
C GLY A 81 2.31 0.26 21.65
N HIS A 82 2.32 -0.22 20.40
CA HIS A 82 2.70 0.61 19.27
C HIS A 82 1.61 1.65 19.01
N TRP A 83 2.03 2.91 18.90
CA TRP A 83 1.13 4.04 18.72
C TRP A 83 1.49 4.84 17.47
N PRO A 84 0.73 4.69 16.37
CA PRO A 84 1.01 5.38 15.14
C PRO A 84 0.62 6.86 15.21
N HIS A 85 1.50 7.72 14.70
CA HIS A 85 1.32 9.16 14.61
C HIS A 85 1.63 9.67 13.22
N TRP A 86 1.06 10.82 12.87
CA TRP A 86 1.48 11.66 11.77
C TRP A 86 2.47 12.70 12.28
N VAL A 87 3.66 12.73 11.71
CA VAL A 87 4.71 13.72 12.00
C VAL A 87 4.87 14.58 10.76
N LYS A 88 4.75 15.90 10.90
CA LYS A 88 4.90 16.84 9.79
C LYS A 88 6.28 16.67 9.14
N VAL A 89 6.29 16.58 7.82
CA VAL A 89 7.52 16.55 7.00
C VAL A 89 7.99 17.99 6.83
N THR A 90 9.27 18.25 7.10
CA THR A 90 9.86 19.58 6.98
C THR A 90 11.17 19.54 6.19
N THR A 91 11.49 20.64 5.52
CA THR A 91 12.75 20.76 4.76
C THR A 91 13.97 20.92 5.66
N ASP A 92 13.78 21.36 6.89
CA ASP A 92 14.85 21.60 7.87
C ASP A 92 15.33 20.33 8.58
N ASN A 93 14.54 19.24 8.48
CA ASN A 93 14.90 17.96 9.07
C ASN A 93 15.58 17.05 8.03
N PRO A 94 16.88 16.76 8.16
CA PRO A 94 17.59 15.88 7.22
C PRO A 94 16.98 14.47 7.06
N ALA A 95 16.29 13.97 8.10
CA ALA A 95 15.59 12.68 8.04
C ALA A 95 14.35 12.69 7.14
N ASP A 96 13.88 13.87 6.73
CA ASP A 96 12.72 14.03 5.86
C ASP A 96 13.08 14.20 4.38
N LYS A 97 14.39 14.26 4.07
CA LYS A 97 14.90 14.54 2.73
C LYS A 97 14.15 13.78 1.63
N TRP A 98 14.00 12.45 1.79
CA TRP A 98 13.41 11.61 0.76
C TRP A 98 11.87 11.75 0.69
N PHE A 99 11.22 12.07 1.79
CA PHE A 99 9.80 12.43 1.79
C PHE A 99 9.57 13.77 1.09
N VAL A 100 10.42 14.77 1.33
CA VAL A 100 10.39 16.05 0.63
C VAL A 100 10.61 15.84 -0.87
N GLU A 101 11.58 15.00 -1.26
CA GLU A 101 11.84 14.67 -2.65
C GLU A 101 10.65 13.97 -3.31
N ALA A 102 10.08 12.94 -2.65
CA ALA A 102 8.90 12.25 -3.14
C ALA A 102 7.71 13.21 -3.33
N ARG A 103 7.49 14.13 -2.38
CA ARG A 103 6.44 15.16 -2.49
C ARG A 103 6.70 16.11 -3.66
N ASN A 104 7.94 16.56 -3.85
CA ASN A 104 8.34 17.47 -4.93
C ASN A 104 8.25 16.82 -6.32
N ASN A 105 8.48 15.53 -6.42
CA ASN A 105 8.33 14.77 -7.67
C ASN A 105 6.87 14.43 -7.99
N SER A 106 5.97 14.57 -7.03
CA SER A 106 4.55 14.27 -7.18
C SER A 106 3.77 15.52 -7.62
N ARG A 107 2.60 15.29 -8.21
CA ARG A 107 1.67 16.36 -8.63
C ARG A 107 1.34 17.30 -7.47
N ASP A 108 1.13 18.58 -7.79
CA ASP A 108 0.80 19.61 -6.80
C ASP A 108 -0.63 19.47 -6.26
N ASP A 109 -1.55 18.99 -7.10
CA ASP A 109 -2.99 18.86 -6.86
C ASP A 109 -3.41 17.59 -6.12
N LEU A 110 -2.48 16.91 -5.45
CA LEU A 110 -2.81 15.72 -4.64
C LEU A 110 -3.77 16.09 -3.50
N PRO A 111 -4.94 15.43 -3.40
CA PRO A 111 -5.94 15.71 -2.36
C PRO A 111 -5.48 15.24 -0.97
N ASP A 112 -6.19 15.69 0.04
CA ASP A 112 -6.09 15.13 1.40
C ASP A 112 -6.42 13.66 1.38
N ALA A 113 -5.43 12.82 1.66
CA ALA A 113 -5.54 11.37 1.67
C ALA A 113 -4.29 10.73 2.30
N THR A 114 -4.29 9.41 2.39
CA THR A 114 -3.08 8.64 2.73
C THR A 114 -2.41 8.12 1.46
N TYR A 115 -1.07 8.10 1.50
CA TYR A 115 -0.20 7.73 0.38
C TYR A 115 0.88 6.76 0.83
N GLU A 116 1.44 6.03 -0.11
CA GLU A 116 2.71 5.34 0.05
C GLU A 116 3.78 6.10 -0.73
N ALA A 117 4.86 6.52 -0.06
CA ALA A 117 6.05 7.02 -0.71
C ALA A 117 6.87 5.82 -1.21
N ILE A 118 7.06 5.73 -2.53
CA ILE A 118 7.77 4.63 -3.21
C ILE A 118 8.85 5.19 -4.13
N GLY A 119 9.89 4.40 -4.38
CA GLY A 119 10.98 4.79 -5.28
C GLY A 119 12.36 4.38 -4.77
N PRO A 120 13.43 4.95 -5.34
CA PRO A 120 14.80 4.56 -5.07
C PRO A 120 15.22 4.53 -3.59
N HIS A 121 14.64 5.43 -2.78
CA HIS A 121 15.00 5.57 -1.37
C HIS A 121 14.04 4.89 -0.39
N PHE A 122 13.01 4.19 -0.91
CA PHE A 122 12.02 3.49 -0.11
C PHE A 122 12.09 1.97 -0.36
N GLN A 123 12.17 1.17 0.73
CA GLN A 123 12.08 -0.30 0.74
C GLN A 123 12.92 -1.01 -0.35
N LYS A 124 14.11 -0.47 -0.67
CA LYS A 124 15.01 -1.00 -1.72
C LYS A 124 14.41 -0.96 -3.13
N ASN A 125 13.43 -0.09 -3.36
CA ASN A 125 12.83 0.12 -4.68
C ASN A 125 12.31 -1.17 -5.36
N PRO A 126 11.37 -1.89 -4.77
CA PRO A 126 10.89 -3.16 -5.33
C PRO A 126 10.23 -3.01 -6.70
N TYR A 127 9.87 -1.79 -7.07
CA TYR A 127 9.17 -1.48 -8.32
C TYR A 127 10.11 -0.99 -9.44
N GLY A 128 11.39 -0.75 -9.15
CA GLY A 128 12.37 -0.27 -10.13
C GLY A 128 12.05 1.13 -10.67
N LEU A 129 11.57 2.04 -9.82
CA LEU A 129 11.28 3.43 -10.19
C LEU A 129 12.58 4.26 -10.25
N ASP A 130 12.64 5.23 -11.16
CA ASP A 130 13.79 6.14 -11.28
C ASP A 130 13.72 7.31 -10.29
N LYS A 131 12.53 7.61 -9.75
CA LYS A 131 12.28 8.72 -8.82
C LYS A 131 11.37 8.29 -7.69
N ASP A 132 11.54 8.92 -6.52
CA ASP A 132 10.59 8.81 -5.43
C ASP A 132 9.30 9.57 -5.76
N VAL A 133 8.15 8.98 -5.46
CA VAL A 133 6.82 9.53 -5.75
C VAL A 133 5.80 9.07 -4.71
N LEU A 134 4.74 9.85 -4.52
CA LEU A 134 3.61 9.49 -3.67
C LEU A 134 2.53 8.83 -4.51
N VAL A 135 2.09 7.64 -4.13
CA VAL A 135 0.95 6.95 -4.74
C VAL A 135 -0.14 6.78 -3.69
N ARG A 136 -1.37 7.21 -4.02
CA ARG A 136 -2.50 7.12 -3.10
C ARG A 136 -2.83 5.67 -2.79
N HIS A 137 -3.11 5.38 -1.52
CA HIS A 137 -3.59 4.06 -1.12
C HIS A 137 -4.96 3.76 -1.74
N GLY A 138 -5.19 2.51 -2.09
CA GLY A 138 -6.44 2.06 -2.67
C GLY A 138 -6.61 2.36 -4.18
N THR A 139 -5.59 2.90 -4.87
CA THR A 139 -5.70 3.25 -6.30
C THR A 139 -5.60 2.06 -7.23
N ILE A 140 -4.77 1.06 -6.93
CA ILE A 140 -4.50 -0.06 -7.82
C ILE A 140 -5.37 -1.24 -7.42
N SER A 141 -6.55 -1.35 -8.02
CA SER A 141 -7.45 -2.49 -7.81
C SER A 141 -6.91 -3.76 -8.48
N ILE A 142 -7.19 -4.90 -7.89
CA ILE A 142 -6.85 -6.22 -8.41
C ILE A 142 -8.04 -7.16 -8.26
N ASP A 143 -8.18 -8.07 -9.20
CA ASP A 143 -9.15 -9.15 -9.11
C ASP A 143 -8.59 -10.30 -8.26
N ILE A 144 -9.47 -10.90 -7.46
CA ILE A 144 -9.20 -12.14 -6.73
C ILE A 144 -10.19 -13.19 -7.25
N PRO A 145 -9.80 -13.99 -8.26
CA PRO A 145 -10.72 -14.93 -8.89
C PRO A 145 -11.30 -15.97 -7.94
N GLU A 146 -10.55 -16.29 -6.89
CA GLU A 146 -10.94 -17.23 -5.84
C GLU A 146 -10.72 -16.57 -4.48
N PRO A 147 -11.75 -15.91 -3.89
CA PRO A 147 -11.66 -15.23 -2.61
C PRO A 147 -11.73 -16.22 -1.43
N SER A 148 -10.78 -17.15 -1.38
CA SER A 148 -10.59 -18.16 -0.34
C SER A 148 -9.16 -18.11 0.20
N PHE A 149 -8.89 -18.80 1.30
CA PHE A 149 -7.54 -18.91 1.85
C PHE A 149 -6.56 -19.47 0.83
N GLU A 150 -6.90 -20.58 0.16
CA GLU A 150 -6.04 -21.23 -0.83
C GLU A 150 -5.93 -20.40 -2.11
N GLY A 151 -7.00 -19.75 -2.57
CA GLY A 151 -6.97 -18.88 -3.75
C GLY A 151 -6.07 -17.67 -3.53
N ILE A 152 -6.17 -17.01 -2.38
CA ILE A 152 -5.31 -15.89 -2.00
C ILE A 152 -3.85 -16.37 -1.82
N ARG A 153 -3.64 -17.47 -1.14
CA ARG A 153 -2.30 -18.07 -0.99
C ARG A 153 -1.67 -18.33 -2.36
N ARG A 154 -2.42 -18.98 -3.24
CA ARG A 154 -1.97 -19.30 -4.61
C ARG A 154 -1.68 -18.04 -5.43
N GLY A 155 -2.55 -17.03 -5.35
CA GLY A 155 -2.33 -15.74 -6.01
C GLY A 155 -1.03 -15.07 -5.54
N LEU A 156 -0.82 -15.01 -4.22
CA LEU A 156 0.40 -14.45 -3.63
C LEU A 156 1.65 -15.32 -3.89
N GLU A 157 1.51 -16.61 -4.16
CA GLU A 157 2.62 -17.49 -4.55
C GLU A 157 3.08 -17.20 -5.98
N LEU A 158 2.16 -16.97 -6.89
CA LEU A 158 2.41 -16.88 -8.34
C LEU A 158 2.64 -15.45 -8.85
N VAL A 159 2.21 -14.43 -8.09
CA VAL A 159 2.23 -13.03 -8.52
C VAL A 159 3.14 -12.20 -7.62
N ALA A 160 4.05 -11.43 -8.24
CA ALA A 160 5.06 -10.63 -7.56
C ALA A 160 4.47 -9.35 -6.96
N MET A 161 3.79 -9.47 -5.82
CA MET A 161 3.26 -8.35 -5.04
C MET A 161 3.60 -8.50 -3.56
N GLU A 162 3.72 -7.40 -2.80
CA GLU A 162 3.93 -7.47 -1.34
C GLU A 162 2.74 -8.11 -0.65
N GLY A 163 1.53 -7.80 -1.11
CA GLY A 163 0.30 -8.26 -0.53
C GLY A 163 -0.92 -7.54 -1.09
N ILE A 164 -2.03 -7.72 -0.39
CA ILE A 164 -3.35 -7.20 -0.73
C ILE A 164 -3.88 -6.38 0.44
N VAL A 165 -4.53 -5.26 0.17
CA VAL A 165 -5.35 -4.51 1.11
C VAL A 165 -6.80 -4.60 0.67
N PHE A 166 -7.67 -5.03 1.55
CA PHE A 166 -9.11 -5.04 1.33
C PHE A 166 -9.74 -3.77 1.87
N TRP A 167 -10.59 -3.17 1.06
CA TRP A 167 -11.31 -1.94 1.37
C TRP A 167 -12.80 -2.24 1.45
N HIS A 168 -13.45 -1.75 2.46
CA HIS A 168 -14.89 -1.87 2.67
C HIS A 168 -15.46 -0.50 3.06
N GLU A 169 -16.58 -0.10 2.45
CA GLU A 169 -17.20 1.23 2.68
C GLU A 169 -16.21 2.40 2.54
N GLY A 170 -15.28 2.32 1.57
CA GLY A 170 -14.29 3.38 1.30
C GLY A 170 -13.14 3.47 2.31
N ALA A 171 -13.05 2.54 3.27
CA ALA A 171 -12.00 2.50 4.28
C ALA A 171 -11.18 1.19 4.20
N PRO A 172 -9.87 1.21 4.54
CA PRO A 172 -9.07 -0.01 4.57
C PRO A 172 -9.51 -0.90 5.75
N LEU A 173 -9.99 -2.09 5.44
CA LEU A 173 -10.52 -3.07 6.40
C LEU A 173 -9.41 -3.95 6.98
N CYS A 174 -8.71 -4.68 6.13
CA CYS A 174 -7.64 -5.60 6.51
C CYS A 174 -6.63 -5.77 5.37
N LYS A 175 -5.58 -6.55 5.64
CA LYS A 175 -4.51 -6.86 4.68
C LYS A 175 -4.05 -8.28 4.81
N ILE A 176 -3.42 -8.79 3.76
CA ILE A 176 -2.67 -10.04 3.76
C ILE A 176 -1.37 -9.84 2.97
N LYS A 177 -0.27 -10.43 3.44
CA LYS A 177 1.03 -10.27 2.79
C LYS A 177 1.55 -11.60 2.28
N ARG A 178 2.35 -11.54 1.24
CA ARG A 178 3.11 -12.66 0.72
C ARG A 178 3.95 -13.35 1.82
N THR A 179 4.59 -12.54 2.68
CA THR A 179 5.39 -13.04 3.79
C THR A 179 4.58 -13.69 4.92
N ASP A 180 3.27 -13.48 4.99
CA ASP A 180 2.41 -14.16 5.97
C ASP A 180 2.31 -15.66 5.66
N PHE A 181 2.38 -16.02 4.38
CA PHE A 181 2.44 -17.41 3.90
C PHE A 181 3.87 -17.97 3.82
N GLY A 182 4.87 -17.23 4.30
CA GLY A 182 6.27 -17.65 4.25
C GLY A 182 6.97 -17.42 2.91
N PHE A 183 6.31 -16.83 1.92
CA PHE A 183 6.91 -16.55 0.62
C PHE A 183 7.86 -15.35 0.67
N LYS A 184 8.92 -15.41 -0.12
CA LYS A 184 9.95 -14.35 -0.22
C LYS A 184 9.37 -13.06 -0.79
N TRP A 185 9.74 -11.91 -0.20
CA TRP A 185 9.53 -10.58 -0.76
C TRP A 185 10.75 -9.67 -0.47
N PRO A 186 11.21 -8.82 -1.37
CA PRO A 186 10.74 -8.70 -2.76
C PRO A 186 11.17 -9.88 -3.65
N VAL A 187 10.46 -10.05 -4.75
CA VAL A 187 10.70 -11.03 -5.81
C VAL A 187 10.21 -10.43 -7.13
N THR A 188 10.82 -10.77 -8.25
CA THR A 188 10.36 -10.33 -9.57
C THR A 188 9.38 -11.32 -10.18
N GLN A 189 8.48 -10.84 -11.05
CA GLN A 189 7.55 -11.72 -11.75
C GLN A 189 8.28 -12.69 -12.69
N SER A 190 9.40 -12.26 -13.26
CA SER A 190 10.23 -13.13 -14.11
C SER A 190 10.80 -14.32 -13.33
N GLU A 191 11.25 -14.11 -12.08
CA GLU A 191 11.72 -15.21 -11.21
C GLU A 191 10.58 -16.20 -10.94
N LEU A 192 9.38 -15.72 -10.61
CA LEU A 192 8.22 -16.58 -10.35
C LEU A 192 7.76 -17.33 -11.61
N ASN A 193 7.69 -16.63 -12.75
CA ASN A 193 7.31 -17.27 -14.01
C ASN A 193 8.30 -18.38 -14.39
N ALA A 194 9.60 -18.19 -14.17
CA ALA A 194 10.59 -19.21 -14.40
C ALA A 194 10.46 -20.41 -13.43
N GLU A 195 10.21 -20.14 -12.14
CA GLU A 195 10.06 -21.17 -11.11
C GLU A 195 8.84 -22.05 -11.34
N PHE A 196 7.70 -21.44 -11.68
CA PHE A 196 6.41 -22.16 -11.79
C PHE A 196 6.03 -22.53 -13.24
N GLY A 197 6.88 -22.22 -14.24
CA GLY A 197 6.56 -22.47 -15.66
C GLY A 197 5.34 -21.69 -16.15
N ALA A 198 5.11 -20.50 -15.60
CA ALA A 198 3.96 -19.65 -15.86
C ALA A 198 4.33 -18.45 -16.75
N ASN A 199 3.32 -17.70 -17.18
CA ASN A 199 3.49 -16.44 -17.90
C ASN A 199 2.51 -15.39 -17.34
N ASN A 200 2.56 -15.18 -16.02
CA ASN A 200 1.74 -14.17 -15.36
C ASN A 200 2.27 -12.77 -15.69
N PRO A 201 1.37 -11.77 -15.85
CA PRO A 201 1.78 -10.38 -16.03
C PRO A 201 2.48 -9.83 -14.79
N ASP A 202 3.42 -8.90 -15.00
CA ASP A 202 4.15 -8.24 -13.91
C ASP A 202 3.29 -7.14 -13.25
N PRO A 203 2.82 -7.31 -12.01
CA PRO A 203 2.01 -6.29 -11.32
C PRO A 203 2.82 -5.02 -11.02
N CYS A 204 4.15 -5.08 -10.99
CA CYS A 204 4.99 -3.89 -10.85
C CYS A 204 4.83 -2.94 -12.04
N GLU A 205 4.40 -3.44 -13.20
CA GLU A 205 4.08 -2.57 -14.35
C GLU A 205 2.89 -1.64 -14.04
N LEU A 206 1.85 -2.14 -13.39
CA LEU A 206 0.73 -1.31 -12.92
C LEU A 206 1.20 -0.26 -11.92
N VAL A 207 2.12 -0.63 -11.01
CA VAL A 207 2.70 0.32 -10.06
C VAL A 207 3.50 1.39 -10.78
N ARG A 208 4.36 1.04 -11.75
CA ARG A 208 5.13 2.01 -12.56
C ARG A 208 4.24 2.97 -13.33
N ARG A 209 3.21 2.45 -13.99
CA ARG A 209 2.22 3.29 -14.72
C ARG A 209 1.48 4.23 -13.76
N THR A 210 1.00 3.72 -12.63
CA THR A 210 0.33 4.53 -11.63
C THR A 210 1.27 5.59 -11.04
N ALA A 211 2.52 5.24 -10.72
CA ALA A 211 3.53 6.19 -10.25
C ALA A 211 3.76 7.34 -11.25
N THR A 212 3.77 7.04 -12.56
CA THR A 212 3.85 8.06 -13.61
C THR A 212 2.67 9.03 -13.57
N MET A 213 1.44 8.55 -13.33
CA MET A 213 0.24 9.39 -13.21
C MET A 213 0.29 10.33 -12.00
N TYR A 214 0.94 9.92 -10.92
CA TYR A 214 1.12 10.72 -9.71
C TYR A 214 2.35 11.63 -9.77
N SER A 215 3.20 11.46 -10.78
CA SER A 215 4.39 12.27 -10.98
C SER A 215 4.05 13.68 -11.51
N ARG A 216 4.88 14.66 -11.17
CA ARG A 216 4.79 16.05 -11.66
C ARG A 216 5.16 16.18 -13.15
N HIS A 217 5.81 15.20 -13.74
CA HIS A 217 6.19 15.25 -15.15
C HIS A 217 4.94 15.10 -16.03
N GLU A 218 4.86 15.95 -17.05
CA GLU A 218 3.81 15.88 -18.06
C GLU A 218 3.78 14.47 -18.67
N LEU A 219 2.62 13.84 -18.61
CA LEU A 219 2.35 12.62 -19.36
C LEU A 219 2.49 12.96 -20.87
N PRO A 220 3.01 12.06 -21.71
CA PRO A 220 2.87 12.19 -23.14
C PRO A 220 1.41 12.44 -23.51
N THR A 221 1.16 13.34 -24.47
CA THR A 221 -0.18 13.85 -24.80
C THR A 221 -1.18 12.74 -25.16
N ASP A 222 -0.70 11.63 -25.69
CA ASP A 222 -1.47 10.43 -26.00
C ASP A 222 -1.91 9.68 -24.73
N MET A 223 -1.07 9.59 -23.71
CA MET A 223 -1.40 9.00 -22.42
C MET A 223 -2.37 9.89 -21.61
N THR A 224 -2.21 11.20 -21.66
CA THR A 224 -3.14 12.13 -21.00
C THR A 224 -4.56 11.95 -21.50
N LYS A 225 -4.75 11.85 -22.81
CA LYS A 225 -6.08 11.63 -23.42
C LYS A 225 -6.69 10.27 -23.07
N MET A 226 -5.87 9.24 -22.98
CA MET A 226 -6.34 7.91 -22.59
C MET A 226 -6.83 7.88 -21.14
N PHE A 227 -6.12 8.55 -20.23
CA PHE A 227 -6.52 8.62 -18.81
C PHE A 227 -7.70 9.56 -18.56
N GLU A 228 -7.82 10.65 -19.32
CA GLU A 228 -9.01 11.51 -19.29
C GLU A 228 -10.26 10.73 -19.70
N ALA A 229 -10.15 9.89 -20.72
CA ALA A 229 -11.25 9.03 -21.18
C ALA A 229 -11.62 7.95 -20.14
N GLU A 230 -10.63 7.29 -19.52
CA GLU A 230 -10.87 6.31 -18.47
C GLU A 230 -11.45 6.95 -17.20
N TYR A 231 -11.00 8.16 -16.85
CA TYR A 231 -11.52 8.92 -15.70
C TYR A 231 -12.97 9.37 -15.90
N GLU A 232 -13.32 9.87 -17.10
CA GLU A 232 -14.71 10.26 -17.41
C GLU A 232 -15.62 9.04 -17.50
N ALA A 233 -15.17 7.92 -18.04
CA ALA A 233 -15.93 6.66 -18.05
C ALA A 233 -16.23 6.16 -16.62
N ALA A 234 -15.24 6.20 -15.72
CA ALA A 234 -15.42 5.81 -14.32
C ALA A 234 -16.37 6.76 -13.55
N LYS A 235 -16.43 8.04 -13.93
CA LYS A 235 -17.41 9.00 -13.38
C LYS A 235 -18.84 8.69 -13.81
N GLU A 236 -19.05 8.30 -15.07
CA GLU A 236 -20.37 7.97 -15.59
C GLU A 236 -20.93 6.69 -14.95
N GLU A 237 -20.08 5.67 -14.70
CA GLU A 237 -20.46 4.46 -13.97
C GLU A 237 -20.84 4.71 -12.50
N THR A 238 -20.28 5.77 -11.89
CA THR A 238 -20.56 6.10 -10.46
C THR A 238 -21.85 6.92 -10.31
N GLN A 239 -22.41 7.48 -11.40
CA GLN A 239 -23.63 8.30 -11.41
C GLN A 239 -24.88 7.57 -11.95
N ALA A 240 -24.75 6.33 -12.39
CA ALA A 240 -25.82 5.46 -12.88
C ALA A 240 -26.28 4.46 -11.81
#